data_93c9855c34439a733e7c7c7aee11a343
#
_entry.id   93c9855c34439a733e7c7c7aee11a343
#
_cell.length_a   1.000
_cell.length_b   1.000
_cell.length_c   1.000
_cell.angle_alpha   90.00
_cell.angle_beta   90.00
_cell.angle_gamma   90.00
#
_symmetry.space_group_name_H-M   'P 1'
#
loop_
_entity.id
_entity.type
_entity.pdbx_description
1 polymer ?
#
loop_
_entity_poly.entity_id
_entity_poly.type
_entity_poly.pdbx_seq_one_letter_code
_entity_poly.pdbx_strand_id
1 'polypeptide(L)'
;ALDVAGGTGDLAAGMSRQVGPTGRVVLSDINEAMLARGRDRLLDRGIAGNVEYSLANAERLPFADESFHCVTIGFGLRNVTDKPAALRSMLRVLKPGGQLLILE
;
A
#
# COMPACT_ATOMS: atom_id res chain seq x y z
N ALA A 1 -3.37 6.93 2.41
CA ALA A 1 -2.23 6.41 1.67
C ALA A 1 -2.36 4.91 1.42
N LEU A 2 -1.89 4.45 0.30
CA LEU A 2 -1.91 3.03 -0.07
C LEU A 2 -0.47 2.57 -0.30
N ASP A 3 -0.08 1.46 0.34
CA ASP A 3 1.19 0.79 0.08
C ASP A 3 0.92 -0.51 -0.67
N VAL A 4 1.33 -0.56 -1.95
CA VAL A 4 1.08 -1.69 -2.85
C VAL A 4 2.24 -2.69 -2.74
N ALA A 5 1.92 -3.97 -2.66
CA ALA A 5 2.91 -5.04 -2.47
C ALA A 5 3.79 -4.73 -1.25
N GLY A 6 3.14 -4.35 -0.15
CA GLY A 6 3.80 -3.77 1.02
C GLY A 6 4.65 -4.71 1.85
N GLY A 7 4.50 -6.00 1.64
CA GLY A 7 5.37 -7.00 2.28
C GLY A 7 5.40 -6.88 3.80
N THR A 8 6.59 -6.56 4.33
CA THR A 8 6.82 -6.50 5.77
C THR A 8 6.21 -5.29 6.47
N GLY A 9 5.68 -4.32 5.71
CA GLY A 9 5.00 -3.16 6.27
C GLY A 9 5.89 -2.01 6.69
N ASP A 10 7.17 -2.00 6.32
CA ASP A 10 8.09 -0.93 6.74
C ASP A 10 7.66 0.45 6.21
N LEU A 11 7.26 0.53 4.93
CA LEU A 11 6.75 1.78 4.36
C LEU A 11 5.44 2.19 5.01
N ALA A 12 4.53 1.23 5.22
CA ALA A 12 3.26 1.50 5.87
C ALA A 12 3.44 2.03 7.28
N ALA A 13 4.42 1.51 8.02
CA ALA A 13 4.75 2.01 9.36
C ALA A 13 5.17 3.48 9.31
N GLY A 14 6.01 3.86 8.36
CA GLY A 14 6.42 5.26 8.19
C GLY A 14 5.26 6.16 7.81
N MET A 15 4.42 5.72 6.87
CA MET A 15 3.23 6.48 6.46
C MET A 15 2.22 6.62 7.60
N SER A 16 2.04 5.58 8.42
CA SER A 16 1.15 5.62 9.57
C SER A 16 1.53 6.75 10.53
N ARG A 17 2.82 6.93 10.76
CA ARG A 17 3.31 8.02 11.62
C ARG A 17 3.04 9.39 11.00
N GLN A 18 3.22 9.51 9.68
CA GLN A 18 3.02 10.79 8.99
C GLN A 18 1.56 11.21 8.92
N VAL A 19 0.64 10.28 8.66
CA VAL A 19 -0.79 10.64 8.55
C VAL A 19 -1.43 10.89 9.91
N GLY A 20 -0.81 10.41 10.98
CA GLY A 20 -1.32 10.60 12.34
C GLY A 20 -2.55 9.76 12.66
N PRO A 21 -3.11 9.95 13.87
CA PRO A 21 -4.19 9.08 14.36
C PRO A 21 -5.51 9.22 13.60
N THR A 22 -5.73 10.33 12.90
CA THR A 22 -6.95 10.55 12.11
C THR A 22 -6.78 10.20 10.64
N GLY A 23 -5.53 9.92 10.22
CA GLY A 23 -5.26 9.51 8.85
C GLY A 23 -5.50 8.03 8.64
N ARG A 24 -5.26 7.57 7.41
CA ARG A 24 -5.50 6.19 7.03
C ARG A 24 -4.40 5.70 6.10
N VAL A 25 -3.89 4.50 6.38
CA VAL A 25 -2.96 3.77 5.52
C VAL A 25 -3.56 2.41 5.22
N VAL A 26 -3.52 2.02 3.95
CA VAL A 26 -3.88 0.66 3.55
C VAL A 26 -2.62 -0.07 3.12
N LEU A 27 -2.31 -1.16 3.81
CA LEU A 27 -1.24 -2.08 3.43
C LEU A 27 -1.84 -3.19 2.58
N SER A 28 -1.38 -3.32 1.34
CA SER A 28 -1.90 -4.33 0.44
C SER A 28 -0.79 -5.24 -0.06
N ASP A 29 -1.13 -6.49 -0.31
CA ASP A 29 -0.25 -7.49 -0.92
C ASP A 29 -1.11 -8.56 -1.58
N ILE A 30 -0.58 -9.17 -2.63
CA ILE A 30 -1.25 -10.29 -3.29
C ILE A 30 -1.03 -11.60 -2.52
N ASN A 31 0.00 -11.67 -1.71
CA ASN A 31 0.37 -12.84 -0.94
C ASN A 31 -0.18 -12.72 0.48
N GLU A 32 -1.11 -13.62 0.79
CA GLU A 32 -1.79 -13.61 2.09
C GLU A 32 -0.82 -13.79 3.26
N ALA A 33 0.19 -14.66 3.12
CA ALA A 33 1.17 -14.88 4.17
C ALA A 33 2.02 -13.65 4.42
N MET A 34 2.41 -12.93 3.36
CA MET A 34 3.16 -11.67 3.49
C MET A 34 2.33 -10.59 4.15
N LEU A 35 1.05 -10.51 3.80
CA LEU A 35 0.14 -9.55 4.39
C LEU A 35 -0.02 -9.82 5.90
N ALA A 36 -0.16 -11.07 6.28
CA ALA A 36 -0.26 -11.46 7.69
C ALA A 36 1.02 -11.11 8.46
N ARG A 37 2.20 -11.34 7.87
CA ARG A 37 3.48 -10.97 8.49
C ARG A 37 3.59 -9.46 8.69
N GLY A 38 3.19 -8.70 7.69
CA GLY A 38 3.19 -7.24 7.79
C GLY A 38 2.29 -6.75 8.91
N ARG A 39 1.09 -7.30 9.01
CA ARG A 39 0.16 -7.00 10.09
C ARG A 39 0.77 -7.32 11.46
N ASP A 40 1.34 -8.50 11.63
CA ASP A 40 1.90 -8.91 12.92
C ASP A 40 3.07 -8.00 13.32
N ARG A 41 3.93 -7.63 12.38
CA ARG A 41 5.05 -6.72 12.64
C ARG A 41 4.56 -5.33 13.06
N LEU A 42 3.53 -4.80 12.39
CA LEU A 42 2.99 -3.48 12.76
C LEU A 42 2.33 -3.52 14.13
N LEU A 43 1.58 -4.57 14.43
CA LEU A 43 0.96 -4.75 15.75
C LEU A 43 2.02 -4.85 16.85
N ASP A 44 3.10 -5.59 16.63
CA ASP A 44 4.21 -5.71 17.58
C ASP A 44 4.89 -4.35 17.85
N ARG A 45 4.84 -3.44 16.87
CA ARG A 45 5.35 -2.08 17.00
C ARG A 45 4.34 -1.09 17.55
N GLY A 46 3.15 -1.57 17.95
CA GLY A 46 2.08 -0.72 18.49
C GLY A 46 1.33 0.07 17.44
N ILE A 47 1.43 -0.29 16.16
CA ILE A 47 0.77 0.42 15.06
C ILE A 47 -0.48 -0.35 14.67
N ALA A 48 -1.66 0.15 15.02
CA ALA A 48 -2.92 -0.55 14.79
C ALA A 48 -4.04 0.36 14.29
N GLY A 49 -4.22 1.52 14.89
CA GLY A 49 -5.45 2.28 14.77
C GLY A 49 -5.72 2.90 13.40
N ASN A 50 -4.67 3.21 12.62
CA ASN A 50 -4.80 3.89 11.34
C ASN A 50 -4.31 3.07 10.15
N VAL A 51 -4.09 1.78 10.32
CA VAL A 51 -3.66 0.89 9.23
C VAL A 51 -4.72 -0.17 8.98
N GLU A 52 -5.11 -0.32 7.72
CA GLU A 52 -5.99 -1.37 7.24
C GLU A 52 -5.21 -2.32 6.34
N TYR A 53 -5.71 -3.52 6.17
CA TYR A 53 -5.03 -4.57 5.41
C TYR A 53 -5.94 -5.06 4.29
N SER A 54 -5.39 -5.20 3.08
CA SER A 54 -6.17 -5.65 1.93
C SER A 54 -5.36 -6.63 1.08
N LEU A 55 -5.94 -7.79 0.83
CA LEU A 55 -5.40 -8.74 -0.14
C LEU A 55 -5.73 -8.19 -1.52
N ALA A 56 -4.72 -7.80 -2.30
CA ALA A 56 -4.95 -7.10 -3.55
C ALA A 56 -3.86 -7.38 -4.57
N ASN A 57 -4.28 -7.52 -5.83
CA ASN A 57 -3.38 -7.61 -6.97
C ASN A 57 -3.08 -6.19 -7.46
N ALA A 58 -1.79 -5.84 -7.53
CA ALA A 58 -1.36 -4.52 -8.01
C ALA A 58 -1.87 -4.20 -9.42
N GLU A 59 -2.05 -5.19 -10.28
CA GLU A 59 -2.53 -5.02 -11.64
C GLU A 59 -4.03 -4.71 -11.70
N ARG A 60 -4.76 -4.96 -10.60
CA ARG A 60 -6.20 -4.74 -10.51
C ARG A 60 -6.58 -4.42 -9.07
N LEU A 61 -6.26 -3.21 -8.64
CA LEU A 61 -6.52 -2.79 -7.26
C LEU A 61 -8.03 -2.67 -7.01
N PRO A 62 -8.53 -3.26 -5.91
CA PRO A 62 -9.97 -3.31 -5.62
C PRO A 62 -10.46 -2.06 -4.88
N PHE A 63 -10.01 -0.90 -5.31
CA PHE A 63 -10.38 0.38 -4.70
C PHE A 63 -11.03 1.28 -5.73
N ALA A 64 -11.88 2.20 -5.27
CA ALA A 64 -12.52 3.17 -6.13
C ALA A 64 -11.48 4.11 -6.77
N ASP A 65 -11.85 4.72 -7.89
CA ASP A 65 -11.02 5.74 -8.53
C ASP A 65 -10.77 6.88 -7.56
N GLU A 66 -9.58 7.47 -7.64
CA GLU A 66 -9.24 8.68 -6.88
C GLU A 66 -9.48 8.54 -5.38
N SER A 67 -9.07 7.41 -4.78
CA SER A 67 -9.30 7.11 -3.37
C SER A 67 -8.15 7.54 -2.46
N PHE A 68 -6.94 7.69 -2.98
CA PHE A 68 -5.75 7.92 -2.16
C PHE A 68 -4.97 9.15 -2.58
N HIS A 69 -4.45 9.89 -1.59
CA HIS A 69 -3.55 11.03 -1.83
C HIS A 69 -2.13 10.59 -2.17
N CYS A 70 -1.73 9.42 -1.68
CA CYS A 70 -0.40 8.88 -1.90
C CYS A 70 -0.49 7.39 -2.10
N VAL A 71 0.19 6.92 -3.15
CA VAL A 71 0.31 5.49 -3.44
C VAL A 71 1.80 5.17 -3.53
N THR A 72 2.25 4.15 -2.82
CA THR A 72 3.63 3.73 -2.84
C THR A 72 3.74 2.29 -3.30
N ILE A 73 4.82 1.95 -3.96
CA ILE A 73 5.24 0.58 -4.18
C ILE A 73 6.74 0.53 -3.99
N GLY A 74 7.19 -0.31 -3.07
CA GLY A 74 8.61 -0.52 -2.83
C GLY A 74 9.20 -1.51 -3.84
N PHE A 75 9.98 -2.44 -3.33
CA PHE A 75 10.71 -3.39 -4.18
C PHE A 75 9.81 -4.44 -4.85
N GLY A 76 8.51 -4.42 -4.57
CA GLY A 76 7.54 -5.37 -5.14
C GLY A 76 7.26 -5.19 -6.63
N LEU A 77 7.53 -4.01 -7.19
CA LEU A 77 7.23 -3.75 -8.61
C LEU A 77 7.97 -4.71 -9.54
N ARG A 78 9.21 -5.08 -9.21
CA ARG A 78 9.99 -6.02 -10.02
C ARG A 78 9.34 -7.39 -10.15
N ASN A 79 8.50 -7.77 -9.19
CA ASN A 79 7.82 -9.07 -9.15
C ASN A 79 6.44 -9.04 -9.82
N VAL A 80 5.98 -7.88 -10.27
CA VAL A 80 4.70 -7.75 -10.97
C VAL A 80 4.86 -8.24 -12.41
N THR A 81 3.95 -9.09 -12.86
CA THR A 81 4.01 -9.67 -14.21
C THR A 81 3.74 -8.62 -15.28
N ASP A 82 2.67 -7.86 -15.13
CA ASP A 82 2.29 -6.78 -16.06
C ASP A 82 2.49 -5.43 -15.39
N LYS A 83 3.68 -4.88 -15.52
CA LYS A 83 4.04 -3.61 -14.90
C LYS A 83 3.20 -2.43 -15.42
N PRO A 84 2.96 -2.29 -16.75
CA PRO A 84 2.06 -1.24 -17.22
C PRO A 84 0.66 -1.31 -16.63
N ALA A 85 0.09 -2.51 -16.49
CA ALA A 85 -1.22 -2.67 -15.86
C ALA A 85 -1.21 -2.24 -14.39
N ALA A 86 -0.15 -2.59 -13.66
CA ALA A 86 0.01 -2.16 -12.26
C ALA A 86 0.11 -0.65 -12.15
N LEU A 87 0.89 -0.02 -13.01
CA LEU A 87 1.02 1.45 -13.00
C LEU A 87 -0.31 2.14 -13.33
N ARG A 88 -1.04 1.64 -14.32
CA ARG A 88 -2.38 2.17 -14.63
C ARG A 88 -3.33 2.03 -13.45
N SER A 89 -3.31 0.87 -12.78
CA SER A 89 -4.16 0.62 -11.62
C SER A 89 -3.83 1.56 -10.46
N MET A 90 -2.54 1.77 -10.19
CA MET A 90 -2.10 2.69 -9.14
C MET A 90 -2.47 4.14 -9.45
N LEU A 91 -2.32 4.58 -10.71
CA LEU A 91 -2.71 5.93 -11.12
C LEU A 91 -4.22 6.13 -11.04
N ARG A 92 -4.99 5.10 -11.34
CA ARG A 92 -6.46 5.17 -11.27
C ARG A 92 -6.94 5.47 -9.85
N VAL A 93 -6.35 4.82 -8.85
CA VAL A 93 -6.77 4.99 -7.45
C VAL A 93 -6.18 6.23 -6.79
N LEU A 94 -5.26 6.91 -7.46
CA LEU A 94 -4.61 8.11 -6.95
C LEU A 94 -5.48 9.34 -7.23
N LYS A 95 -5.64 10.20 -6.23
CA LYS A 95 -6.37 11.46 -6.40
C LYS A 95 -5.60 12.43 -7.29
N PRO A 96 -6.29 13.33 -8.02
CA PRO A 96 -5.60 14.39 -8.75
C PRO A 96 -4.69 15.20 -7.83
N GLY A 97 -3.45 15.43 -8.26
CA GLY A 97 -2.45 16.12 -7.45
C GLY A 97 -1.77 15.22 -6.40
N GLY A 98 -2.17 13.95 -6.32
CA GLY A 98 -1.54 12.98 -5.42
C GLY A 98 -0.16 12.57 -5.90
N GLN A 99 0.54 11.79 -5.08
CA GLN A 99 1.90 11.33 -5.34
C GLN A 99 1.96 9.81 -5.48
N LEU A 100 2.64 9.37 -6.53
CA LEU A 100 3.02 7.96 -6.70
C LEU A 100 4.52 7.84 -6.48
N LEU A 101 4.92 7.06 -5.49
CA LEU A 101 6.33 6.83 -5.15
C LEU A 101 6.70 5.39 -5.44
N ILE A 102 7.71 5.21 -6.28
CA ILE A 102 8.23 3.90 -6.64
C ILE A 102 9.66 3.81 -6.11
N LEU A 103 9.88 2.87 -5.20
CA LEU A 103 11.19 2.66 -4.57
C LEU A 103 11.76 1.32 -5.04
N GLU A 104 12.85 1.38 -5.76
CA GLU A 104 13.54 0.21 -6.30
C GLU A 104 14.98 0.11 -5.81
#